data_8176d80845641e372edf70c797ea5c78
#
_entry.id   8176d80845641e372edf70c797ea5c78
#
_cell.length_a   1.000
_cell.length_b   1.000
_cell.length_c   1.000
_cell.angle_alpha   90.00
_cell.angle_beta   90.00
_cell.angle_gamma   90.00
#
_symmetry.space_group_name_H-M   'P 1'
#
loop_
_entity.id
_entity.type
_entity.pdbx_description
1 polymer ?
#
loop_
_entity_poly.entity_id
_entity_poly.type
_entity_poly.pdbx_seq_one_letter_code
_entity_poly.pdbx_strand_id
1 'polypeptide(L)'
;MILKALIKRVFYGYKASSESYVKFLKKKGVTIGDSIEIAFPKDTFIDYLNPHLLSIGSYVSMTGPTTILTHDYSVCVLKKWSKGEILGKQKKTIIGNNVFWDGDVQYYQVQRLVIM
;
A
#
# COMPACT_ATOMS: atom_id res chain seq x y z
N MET A 1 -20.21 0.27 21.28
CA MET A 1 -19.72 0.58 19.92
C MET A 1 -18.58 1.58 19.93
N ILE A 2 -18.74 2.75 20.54
CA ILE A 2 -17.66 3.75 20.63
C ILE A 2 -16.45 3.21 21.39
N LEU A 3 -16.69 2.49 22.49
CA LEU A 3 -15.62 1.89 23.30
C LEU A 3 -14.80 0.87 22.51
N LYS A 4 -15.47 0.04 21.70
CA LYS A 4 -14.81 -0.95 20.86
C LYS A 4 -13.90 -0.29 19.81
N ALA A 5 -14.38 0.79 19.21
CA ALA A 5 -13.60 1.56 18.23
C ALA A 5 -12.39 2.24 18.87
N LEU A 6 -12.57 2.79 20.09
CA LEU A 6 -11.49 3.39 20.85
C LEU A 6 -10.42 2.37 21.25
N ILE A 7 -10.83 1.19 21.69
CA ILE A 7 -9.90 0.11 22.05
C ILE A 7 -9.09 -0.32 20.82
N LYS A 8 -9.74 -0.52 19.69
CA LYS A 8 -9.04 -0.85 18.43
C LYS A 8 -8.06 0.25 18.03
N ARG A 9 -8.46 1.51 18.18
CA ARG A 9 -7.60 2.64 17.84
C ARG A 9 -6.36 2.70 18.72
N VAL A 10 -6.49 2.39 20.00
CA VAL A 10 -5.38 2.36 20.95
C VAL A 10 -4.41 1.22 20.62
N PHE A 11 -4.91 0.02 20.33
CA PHE A 11 -4.07 -1.15 20.08
C PHE A 11 -3.49 -1.22 18.67
N TYR A 12 -4.23 -0.78 17.66
CA TYR A 12 -3.83 -0.95 16.27
C TYR A 12 -3.45 0.36 15.56
N GLY A 13 -3.69 1.49 16.22
CA GLY A 13 -3.36 2.79 15.64
C GLY A 13 -4.10 3.04 14.32
N TYR A 14 -3.36 3.43 13.28
CA TYR A 14 -3.96 3.70 11.98
C TYR A 14 -4.50 2.43 11.29
N LYS A 15 -4.06 1.25 11.70
CA LYS A 15 -4.54 -0.03 11.16
C LYS A 15 -5.84 -0.52 11.81
N ALA A 16 -6.49 0.29 12.62
CA ALA A 16 -7.71 -0.09 13.31
C ALA A 16 -8.90 -0.28 12.37
N SER A 17 -8.94 0.46 11.26
CA SER A 17 -10.02 0.37 10.28
C SER A 17 -9.52 0.76 8.90
N SER A 18 -10.32 0.46 7.87
CA SER A 18 -10.06 0.90 6.51
C SER A 18 -9.95 2.43 6.43
N GLU A 19 -10.89 3.13 7.02
CA GLU A 19 -10.93 4.60 7.01
C GLU A 19 -9.70 5.22 7.67
N SER A 20 -9.30 4.72 8.82
CA SER A 20 -8.12 5.22 9.54
C SER A 20 -6.84 4.94 8.77
N TYR A 21 -6.75 3.81 8.09
CA TYR A 21 -5.60 3.45 7.28
C TYR A 21 -5.47 4.38 6.06
N VAL A 22 -6.57 4.56 5.33
CA VAL A 22 -6.58 5.46 4.16
C VAL A 22 -6.24 6.89 4.57
N LYS A 23 -6.80 7.36 5.66
CA LYS A 23 -6.52 8.71 6.18
C LYS A 23 -5.05 8.88 6.53
N PHE A 24 -4.45 7.87 7.16
CA PHE A 24 -3.03 7.86 7.50
C PHE A 24 -2.16 7.94 6.24
N LEU A 25 -2.46 7.14 5.22
CA LEU A 25 -1.71 7.13 3.97
C LEU A 25 -1.81 8.46 3.23
N LYS A 26 -2.98 9.06 3.17
CA LYS A 26 -3.18 10.39 2.58
C LYS A 26 -2.35 11.44 3.31
N LYS A 27 -2.31 11.36 4.62
CA LYS A 27 -1.52 12.27 5.46
C LYS A 27 -0.02 12.13 5.20
N LYS A 28 0.44 10.93 4.86
CA LYS A 28 1.82 10.68 4.48
C LYS A 28 2.16 11.14 3.06
N GLY A 29 1.17 11.45 2.25
CA GLY A 29 1.37 11.96 0.90
C GLY A 29 1.05 10.98 -0.22
N VAL A 30 0.50 9.81 0.10
CA VAL A 30 0.06 8.84 -0.90
C VAL A 30 -1.19 9.40 -1.61
N THR A 31 -1.21 9.29 -2.94
CA THR A 31 -2.39 9.67 -3.72
C THR A 31 -3.40 8.53 -3.68
N ILE A 32 -4.56 8.78 -3.08
CA ILE A 32 -5.62 7.78 -2.94
C ILE A 32 -6.94 8.42 -3.31
N GLY A 33 -7.73 7.72 -4.13
CA GLY A 33 -9.07 8.16 -4.50
C GLY A 33 -10.11 7.89 -3.42
N ASP A 34 -11.37 7.85 -3.81
CA ASP A 34 -12.50 7.66 -2.91
C ASP A 34 -12.96 6.21 -2.88
N SER A 35 -13.71 5.85 -1.82
CA SER A 35 -14.34 4.53 -1.68
C SER A 35 -13.33 3.39 -1.72
N ILE A 36 -12.36 3.46 -0.81
CA ILE A 36 -11.35 2.42 -0.62
C ILE A 36 -11.77 1.53 0.53
N GLU A 37 -11.75 0.22 0.31
CA GLU A 37 -12.04 -0.77 1.32
C GLU A 37 -10.82 -1.65 1.56
N ILE A 38 -10.37 -1.72 2.81
CA ILE A 38 -9.29 -2.59 3.26
C ILE A 38 -9.88 -3.50 4.33
N ALA A 39 -10.26 -4.72 3.94
CA ALA A 39 -10.98 -5.64 4.83
C ALA A 39 -10.10 -6.15 5.98
N PHE A 40 -8.80 -6.31 5.73
CA PHE A 40 -7.85 -6.80 6.73
C PHE A 40 -6.73 -5.78 6.96
N PRO A 41 -7.05 -4.62 7.56
CA PRO A 41 -6.05 -3.55 7.69
C PRO A 41 -4.85 -3.94 8.56
N LYS A 42 -5.04 -4.79 9.56
CA LYS A 42 -3.94 -5.25 10.42
C LYS A 42 -2.92 -6.10 9.67
N ASP A 43 -3.38 -6.88 8.69
CA ASP A 43 -2.56 -7.81 7.93
C ASP A 43 -2.17 -7.24 6.56
N THR A 44 -2.46 -5.97 6.34
CA THR A 44 -2.14 -5.28 5.09
C THR A 44 -0.95 -4.35 5.32
N PHE A 45 0.05 -4.47 4.47
CA PHE A 45 1.22 -3.60 4.47
C PHE A 45 1.25 -2.78 3.19
N ILE A 46 1.16 -1.47 3.34
CA ILE A 46 1.26 -0.53 2.23
C ILE A 46 2.45 0.38 2.49
N ASP A 47 3.44 0.30 1.62
CA ASP A 47 4.68 1.06 1.75
C ASP A 47 4.42 2.55 1.50
N TYR A 48 4.71 3.36 2.51
CA TYR A 48 4.56 4.81 2.42
C TYR A 48 5.89 5.56 2.58
N LEU A 49 7.02 4.85 2.53
CA LEU A 49 8.34 5.49 2.65
C LEU A 49 8.60 6.48 1.51
N ASN A 50 8.10 6.14 0.32
CA ASN A 50 8.13 7.03 -0.83
C ASN A 50 6.71 7.28 -1.32
N PRO A 51 5.94 8.11 -0.61
CA PRO A 51 4.50 8.22 -0.86
C PRO A 51 4.17 8.74 -2.27
N HIS A 52 5.03 9.53 -2.86
CA HIS A 52 4.86 10.03 -4.23
C HIS A 52 4.96 8.93 -5.30
N LEU A 53 5.48 7.75 -4.93
CA LEU A 53 5.59 6.61 -5.84
C LEU A 53 4.37 5.70 -5.80
N LEU A 54 3.41 5.96 -4.92
CA LEU A 54 2.22 5.14 -4.79
C LEU A 54 0.98 5.95 -5.13
N SER A 55 0.17 5.39 -6.03
CA SER A 55 -1.12 5.96 -6.38
C SER A 55 -2.18 4.87 -6.39
N ILE A 56 -3.25 5.09 -5.67
CA ILE A 56 -4.39 4.18 -5.59
C ILE A 56 -5.62 4.94 -6.08
N GLY A 57 -6.30 4.41 -7.06
CA GLY A 57 -7.51 5.02 -7.63
C GLY A 57 -8.72 4.91 -6.72
N SER A 58 -9.89 5.19 -7.26
CA SER A 58 -11.16 5.12 -6.55
C SER A 58 -11.83 3.76 -6.73
N TYR A 59 -12.69 3.40 -5.79
CA TYR A 59 -13.44 2.13 -5.80
C TYR A 59 -12.52 0.92 -5.85
N VAL A 60 -11.55 0.89 -4.93
CA VAL A 60 -10.61 -0.21 -4.77
C VAL A 60 -10.98 -1.01 -3.53
N SER A 61 -11.12 -2.32 -3.68
CA SER A 61 -11.47 -3.21 -2.58
C SER A 61 -10.39 -4.29 -2.41
N MET A 62 -9.81 -4.34 -1.23
CA MET A 62 -8.79 -5.30 -0.81
C MET A 62 -9.42 -6.24 0.21
N THR A 63 -9.86 -7.41 -0.23
CA THR A 63 -10.61 -8.34 0.64
C THR A 63 -9.75 -9.39 1.31
N GLY A 64 -8.46 -9.44 1.00
CA GLY A 64 -7.50 -10.30 1.68
C GLY A 64 -6.30 -9.50 2.17
N PRO A 65 -5.41 -10.13 2.95
CA PRO A 65 -4.14 -9.52 3.33
C PRO A 65 -3.37 -9.10 2.10
N THR A 66 -2.85 -7.87 2.11
CA THR A 66 -2.24 -7.27 0.92
C THR A 66 -0.90 -6.65 1.29
N THR A 67 0.08 -6.80 0.40
CA THR A 67 1.36 -6.11 0.49
C THR A 67 1.57 -5.28 -0.76
N ILE A 68 1.72 -3.98 -0.59
CA ILE A 68 2.01 -3.05 -1.68
C ILE A 68 3.37 -2.42 -1.41
N LEU A 69 4.31 -2.63 -2.31
CA LEU A 69 5.67 -2.12 -2.19
C LEU A 69 5.98 -1.12 -3.30
N THR A 70 6.74 -0.10 -2.96
CA THR A 70 7.25 0.89 -3.91
C THR A 70 8.75 0.75 -4.13
N HIS A 71 9.36 -0.26 -3.53
CA HIS A 71 10.79 -0.52 -3.66
C HIS A 71 11.05 -2.03 -3.77
N ASP A 72 12.20 -2.36 -4.31
CA ASP A 72 12.68 -3.73 -4.43
C ASP A 72 14.09 -3.78 -3.86
N TYR A 73 14.27 -4.50 -2.79
CA TYR A 73 15.57 -4.62 -2.11
C TYR A 73 16.56 -5.51 -2.85
N SER A 74 16.15 -6.24 -3.87
CA SER A 74 17.09 -7.03 -4.70
C SER A 74 18.19 -6.17 -5.31
N VAL A 75 17.87 -4.92 -5.57
CA VAL A 75 18.82 -3.91 -6.03
C VAL A 75 20.01 -3.73 -5.09
N CYS A 76 19.83 -3.95 -3.78
CA CYS A 76 20.91 -3.82 -2.81
C CYS A 76 22.01 -4.85 -3.04
N VAL A 77 21.64 -6.07 -3.44
CA VAL A 77 22.59 -7.14 -3.77
C VAL A 77 23.34 -6.79 -5.05
N LEU A 78 22.62 -6.35 -6.05
CA LEU A 78 23.21 -5.95 -7.34
C LEU A 78 24.18 -4.79 -7.20
N LYS A 79 23.86 -3.82 -6.35
CA LYS A 79 24.76 -2.70 -6.06
C LYS A 79 26.06 -3.15 -5.43
N LYS A 80 25.99 -4.07 -4.47
CA LYS A 80 27.18 -4.63 -3.84
C LYS A 80 28.04 -5.41 -4.82
N TRP A 81 27.39 -6.24 -5.64
CA TRP A 81 28.06 -7.02 -6.65
C TRP A 81 28.76 -6.17 -7.71
N SER A 82 28.10 -5.12 -8.18
CA SER A 82 28.62 -4.22 -9.21
C SER A 82 29.51 -3.09 -8.68
N LYS A 83 29.80 -3.06 -7.38
CA LYS A 83 30.55 -2.00 -6.70
C LYS A 83 29.96 -0.61 -6.94
N GLY A 84 28.64 -0.52 -6.98
CA GLY A 84 27.92 0.74 -7.13
C GLY A 84 27.65 1.16 -8.58
N GLU A 85 28.07 0.37 -9.57
CA GLU A 85 27.81 0.68 -10.97
C GLU A 85 26.33 0.57 -11.34
N ILE A 86 25.61 -0.37 -10.71
CA ILE A 86 24.18 -0.53 -10.92
C ILE A 86 23.43 0.33 -9.91
N LEU A 87 22.76 1.37 -10.40
CA LEU A 87 21.92 2.23 -9.58
C LEU A 87 20.50 1.70 -9.59
N GLY A 88 19.92 1.55 -8.41
CA GLY A 88 18.51 1.18 -8.30
C GLY A 88 17.62 2.32 -8.76
N LYS A 89 16.63 2.01 -9.58
CA LYS A 89 15.60 2.96 -9.99
C LYS A 89 14.34 2.72 -9.18
N GLN A 90 13.84 3.78 -8.55
CA GLN A 90 12.52 3.76 -7.93
C GLN A 90 11.48 3.97 -9.02
N LYS A 91 10.45 3.13 -9.02
CA LYS A 91 9.37 3.22 -9.99
C LYS A 91 8.03 3.34 -9.27
N LYS A 92 7.10 3.98 -9.95
CA LYS A 92 5.75 4.17 -9.42
C LYS A 92 4.99 2.85 -9.38
N THR A 93 4.25 2.67 -8.32
CA THR A 93 3.24 1.62 -8.21
C THR A 93 1.88 2.28 -8.34
N ILE A 94 1.11 1.87 -9.35
CA ILE A 94 -0.16 2.49 -9.68
C ILE A 94 -1.26 1.43 -9.65
N ILE A 95 -2.25 1.65 -8.81
CA ILE A 95 -3.48 0.86 -8.79
C ILE A 95 -4.59 1.76 -9.34
N GLY A 96 -5.22 1.33 -10.42
CA GLY A 96 -6.26 2.12 -11.08
C GLY A 96 -7.57 2.15 -10.33
N ASN A 97 -8.62 2.59 -11.01
CA ASN A 97 -9.97 2.63 -10.45
C ASN A 97 -10.69 1.29 -10.65
N ASN A 98 -11.70 1.05 -9.82
CA ASN A 98 -12.58 -0.12 -9.94
C ASN A 98 -11.80 -1.43 -9.91
N VAL A 99 -10.95 -1.57 -8.90
CA VAL A 99 -10.07 -2.73 -8.73
C VAL A 99 -10.53 -3.53 -7.51
N PHE A 100 -10.63 -4.82 -7.69
CA PHE A 100 -10.97 -5.76 -6.63
C PHE A 100 -9.96 -6.91 -6.67
N TRP A 101 -9.50 -7.32 -5.49
CA TRP A 101 -8.76 -8.57 -5.37
C TRP A 101 -9.08 -9.28 -4.07
N ASP A 102 -8.90 -10.59 -4.08
CA ASP A 102 -9.18 -11.49 -2.97
C ASP A 102 -7.95 -12.33 -2.66
N GLY A 103 -7.74 -12.63 -1.38
CA GLY A 103 -6.63 -13.45 -0.92
C GLY A 103 -5.34 -12.66 -0.72
N ASP A 104 -4.24 -13.41 -0.57
CA ASP A 104 -2.92 -12.85 -0.40
C ASP A 104 -2.38 -12.29 -1.71
N VAL A 105 -2.16 -10.98 -1.74
CA VAL A 105 -1.68 -10.30 -2.93
C VAL A 105 -0.44 -9.47 -2.59
N GLN A 106 0.58 -9.56 -3.44
CA GLN A 106 1.77 -8.75 -3.32
C GLN A 106 1.99 -7.95 -4.59
N TYR A 107 2.13 -6.63 -4.44
CA TYR A 107 2.44 -5.73 -5.53
C TYR A 107 3.80 -5.10 -5.31
N TYR A 108 4.65 -5.24 -6.29
CA TYR A 108 5.95 -4.59 -6.31
C TYR A 108 5.93 -3.38 -7.25
N GLN A 109 6.99 -2.61 -7.23
CA GLN A 109 7.13 -1.47 -8.14
C GLN A 109 6.91 -1.88 -9.60
N VAL A 110 6.39 -0.95 -10.40
CA VAL A 110 6.14 -1.11 -11.85
C VAL A 110 4.85 -1.87 -12.19
N GLN A 111 4.10 -2.28 -11.21
CA GLN A 111 2.84 -2.96 -11.49
C GLN A 111 1.71 -1.96 -11.68
N ARG A 112 0.95 -2.16 -12.72
CA ARG A 112 -0.26 -1.40 -12.96
C ARG A 112 -1.42 -2.40 -13.10
N LEU A 113 -2.39 -2.25 -12.23
CA LEU A 113 -3.58 -3.08 -12.26
C LEU A 113 -4.77 -2.19 -12.55
N VAL A 114 -5.51 -2.56 -13.59
CA VAL A 114 -6.75 -1.88 -13.99
C VAL A 114 -7.78 -2.95 -14.31
N ILE A 115 -8.91 -2.92 -13.61
CA ILE A 115 -10.08 -3.73 -13.95
C ILE A 115 -11.19 -2.76 -14.32
N MET A 116 -11.71 -2.97 -15.50
CA MET A 116 -12.78 -2.13 -16.03
C MET A 116 -14.14 -2.81 -15.85
#